data_db642912e7a9e0d880b0b7e9b242f810
#
_entry.id   db642912e7a9e0d880b0b7e9b242f810
#
_cell.length_a   1.000
_cell.length_b   1.000
_cell.length_c   1.000
_cell.angle_alpha   90.00
_cell.angle_beta   90.00
_cell.angle_gamma   90.00
#
_symmetry.space_group_name_H-M   'P 1'
#
loop_
_entity.id
_entity.type
_entity.pdbx_description
1 polymer ?
#
loop_
_entity_poly.entity_id
_entity_poly.type
_entity_poly.pdbx_seq_one_letter_code
_entity_poly.pdbx_strand_id
1 'polypeptide(L)'
;MAHAETCPQYLLLDVDHYDEPGFDGAKYVLTPPLREQWHQDELWNGLRTSALDVISTDHCPFCMREQKELGRDDFSKIPNGGPGVENRMSLIYHHGVNLGRISLNRFVELTSTKAAKIFGLFPRKGTIAVGSDADIVIFDPEREETISRYNTHTHHMNIDYSAYEGFKVKGFTETVLSRGRIVIDSGNYVGRPGDGAFVKRGPYGGQYANAHAHMRRDPLDPAHGLGSPRHRHS
;
A
#
# COMPACT_ATOMS: atom_id res chain seq x y z
N MET A 1 -10.39 -5.48 19.86
CA MET A 1 -10.76 -4.92 18.55
C MET A 1 -10.00 -5.73 17.52
N ALA A 2 -10.64 -6.23 16.48
CA ALA A 2 -10.04 -6.96 15.37
C ALA A 2 -9.86 -6.02 14.17
N HIS A 3 -8.84 -6.24 13.37
CA HIS A 3 -8.61 -5.58 12.10
C HIS A 3 -8.56 -6.64 11.01
N ALA A 4 -9.07 -6.29 9.83
CA ALA A 4 -9.11 -7.18 8.69
C ALA A 4 -8.48 -6.50 7.47
N GLU A 5 -7.79 -7.31 6.66
CA GLU A 5 -7.15 -6.87 5.42
C GLU A 5 -7.50 -7.75 4.25
N THR A 6 -7.33 -7.24 3.06
CA THR A 6 -7.30 -8.00 1.81
C THR A 6 -6.15 -7.54 0.93
N CYS A 7 -5.93 -8.23 -0.18
CA CYS A 7 -4.85 -7.94 -1.11
C CYS A 7 -5.38 -7.87 -2.55
N PRO A 8 -4.67 -7.21 -3.49
CA PRO A 8 -5.09 -7.09 -4.88
C PRO A 8 -5.42 -8.42 -5.55
N GLN A 9 -4.67 -9.49 -5.26
CA GLN A 9 -4.90 -10.81 -5.84
C GLN A 9 -6.31 -11.34 -5.55
N TYR A 10 -6.83 -11.13 -4.33
CA TYR A 10 -8.18 -11.60 -3.97
C TYR A 10 -9.30 -10.72 -4.52
N LEU A 11 -8.98 -9.49 -4.91
CA LEU A 11 -9.91 -8.54 -5.50
C LEU A 11 -10.03 -8.65 -7.02
N LEU A 12 -9.05 -9.29 -7.69
CA LEU A 12 -8.89 -9.21 -9.14
C LEU A 12 -8.60 -10.54 -9.82
N LEU A 13 -8.14 -11.54 -9.08
CA LEU A 13 -7.84 -12.87 -9.58
C LEU A 13 -8.80 -13.87 -8.92
N ASP A 14 -9.05 -14.98 -9.57
CA ASP A 14 -9.96 -16.03 -9.14
C ASP A 14 -9.41 -17.43 -9.40
N VAL A 15 -10.15 -18.44 -9.01
CA VAL A 15 -9.77 -19.84 -9.11
C VAL A 15 -9.51 -20.30 -10.55
N ASP A 16 -10.11 -19.64 -11.56
CA ASP A 16 -9.94 -20.01 -12.97
C ASP A 16 -8.50 -19.79 -13.46
N HIS A 17 -7.74 -18.93 -12.78
CA HIS A 17 -6.32 -18.71 -13.08
C HIS A 17 -5.45 -19.96 -12.81
N TYR A 18 -5.93 -20.92 -12.01
CA TYR A 18 -5.20 -22.20 -11.83
C TYR A 18 -5.24 -23.09 -13.07
N ASP A 19 -6.22 -22.89 -13.95
CA ASP A 19 -6.41 -23.65 -15.19
C ASP A 19 -5.65 -23.06 -16.38
N GLU A 20 -4.78 -22.08 -16.16
CA GLU A 20 -3.93 -21.55 -17.24
C GLU A 20 -3.08 -22.66 -17.88
N PRO A 21 -2.88 -22.61 -19.22
CA PRO A 21 -2.25 -23.70 -19.97
C PRO A 21 -0.85 -24.08 -19.46
N GLY A 22 -0.55 -25.36 -19.53
CA GLY A 22 0.77 -25.88 -19.19
C GLY A 22 1.03 -25.87 -17.68
N PHE A 23 1.99 -25.10 -17.22
CA PHE A 23 2.33 -24.95 -15.80
C PHE A 23 2.10 -23.51 -15.32
N ASP A 24 1.42 -22.70 -16.10
CA ASP A 24 1.27 -21.26 -15.85
C ASP A 24 0.36 -21.00 -14.63
N GLY A 25 -0.58 -21.87 -14.31
CA GLY A 25 -1.37 -21.78 -13.08
C GLY A 25 -0.54 -21.77 -11.78
N ALA A 26 0.70 -22.23 -11.83
CA ALA A 26 1.63 -22.17 -10.70
C ALA A 26 1.98 -20.73 -10.27
N LYS A 27 1.84 -19.74 -11.17
CA LYS A 27 2.01 -18.30 -10.87
C LYS A 27 1.12 -17.85 -9.73
N TYR A 28 -0.08 -18.44 -9.61
CA TYR A 28 -1.15 -18.05 -8.71
C TYR A 28 -1.22 -18.92 -7.44
N VAL A 29 -0.32 -19.90 -7.29
CA VAL A 29 -0.25 -20.71 -6.06
C VAL A 29 0.24 -19.84 -4.92
N LEU A 30 -0.67 -19.55 -4.00
CA LEU A 30 -0.48 -18.70 -2.81
C LEU A 30 -1.43 -19.13 -1.68
N THR A 31 -1.22 -18.65 -0.47
CA THR A 31 -2.03 -18.96 0.71
C THR A 31 -2.48 -17.67 1.40
N PRO A 32 -3.79 -17.47 1.64
CA PRO A 32 -4.94 -18.31 1.24
C PRO A 32 -5.07 -18.47 -0.27
N PRO A 33 -5.63 -19.58 -0.77
CA PRO A 33 -5.79 -19.81 -2.21
C PRO A 33 -6.86 -18.86 -2.79
N LEU A 34 -6.75 -18.59 -4.09
CA LEU A 34 -7.78 -17.86 -4.82
C LEU A 34 -9.13 -18.58 -4.74
N ARG A 35 -10.20 -17.81 -4.82
CA ARG A 35 -11.58 -18.27 -4.72
C ARG A 35 -12.36 -17.90 -5.97
N GLU A 36 -13.60 -18.34 -6.05
CA GLU A 36 -14.52 -18.05 -7.13
C GLU A 36 -14.75 -16.53 -7.25
N GLN A 37 -14.99 -16.06 -8.47
CA GLN A 37 -15.09 -14.65 -8.82
C GLN A 37 -16.09 -13.87 -7.96
N TRP A 38 -17.21 -14.47 -7.55
CA TRP A 38 -18.23 -13.76 -6.77
C TRP A 38 -17.71 -13.27 -5.40
N HIS A 39 -16.65 -13.86 -4.85
CA HIS A 39 -16.01 -13.38 -3.62
C HIS A 39 -15.41 -11.98 -3.78
N GLN A 40 -15.02 -11.60 -4.99
CA GLN A 40 -14.43 -10.29 -5.25
C GLN A 40 -15.43 -9.17 -4.94
N ASP A 41 -16.70 -9.33 -5.32
CA ASP A 41 -17.74 -8.31 -5.06
C ASP A 41 -17.97 -8.14 -3.55
N GLU A 42 -17.94 -9.23 -2.79
CA GLU A 42 -18.06 -9.17 -1.32
C GLU A 42 -16.84 -8.49 -0.67
N LEU A 43 -15.64 -8.74 -1.18
CA LEU A 43 -14.43 -8.07 -0.68
C LEU A 43 -14.46 -6.56 -1.01
N TRP A 44 -14.86 -6.18 -2.23
CA TRP A 44 -15.05 -4.77 -2.58
C TRP A 44 -16.13 -4.09 -1.72
N ASN A 45 -17.22 -4.78 -1.44
CA ASN A 45 -18.25 -4.32 -0.51
C ASN A 45 -17.68 -4.13 0.91
N GLY A 46 -16.89 -5.10 1.40
CA GLY A 46 -16.19 -5.01 2.67
C GLY A 46 -15.26 -3.79 2.77
N LEU A 47 -14.52 -3.50 1.71
CA LEU A 47 -13.68 -2.30 1.63
C LEU A 47 -14.52 -1.01 1.65
N ARG A 48 -15.62 -0.97 0.92
CA ARG A 48 -16.52 0.18 0.83
C ARG A 48 -17.21 0.47 2.17
N THR A 49 -17.64 -0.55 2.90
CA THR A 49 -18.41 -0.44 4.15
C THR A 49 -17.53 -0.40 5.42
N SER A 50 -16.21 -0.43 5.27
CA SER A 50 -15.24 -0.47 6.39
C SER A 50 -15.28 -1.76 7.23
N ALA A 51 -15.82 -2.85 6.70
CA ALA A 51 -15.65 -4.19 7.26
C ALA A 51 -14.21 -4.71 7.07
N LEU A 52 -13.53 -4.25 6.01
CA LEU A 52 -12.10 -4.43 5.78
C LEU A 52 -11.39 -3.09 6.00
N ASP A 53 -10.28 -3.11 6.73
CA ASP A 53 -9.58 -1.92 7.21
C ASP A 53 -8.49 -1.42 6.27
N VAL A 54 -7.73 -2.33 5.64
CA VAL A 54 -6.56 -2.01 4.82
C VAL A 54 -6.44 -2.93 3.61
N ILE A 55 -5.69 -2.46 2.61
CA ILE A 55 -5.25 -3.27 1.48
C ILE A 55 -3.74 -3.44 1.57
N SER A 56 -3.30 -4.66 1.85
CA SER A 56 -1.88 -5.07 1.82
C SER A 56 -1.51 -5.69 0.48
N THR A 57 -0.43 -6.44 0.39
CA THR A 57 -0.01 -7.11 -0.85
C THR A 57 0.32 -8.57 -0.64
N ASP A 58 0.67 -8.95 0.57
CA ASP A 58 1.22 -10.28 0.85
C ASP A 58 2.34 -10.66 -0.15
N HIS A 59 3.22 -9.69 -0.43
CA HIS A 59 4.28 -9.84 -1.43
C HIS A 59 5.32 -10.85 -0.98
N CYS A 60 5.24 -12.04 -1.52
CA CYS A 60 6.18 -13.13 -1.27
C CYS A 60 6.49 -13.83 -2.61
N PRO A 61 7.30 -13.21 -3.50
CA PRO A 61 7.50 -13.69 -4.85
C PRO A 61 8.48 -14.87 -4.93
N PHE A 62 8.18 -15.77 -5.86
CA PHE A 62 9.08 -16.85 -6.29
C PHE A 62 9.10 -16.87 -7.81
N CYS A 63 10.28 -16.89 -8.42
CA CYS A 63 10.41 -16.99 -9.87
C CYS A 63 9.73 -18.28 -10.40
N MET A 64 9.14 -18.21 -11.59
CA MET A 64 8.65 -19.41 -12.26
C MET A 64 9.80 -20.38 -12.51
N ARG A 65 10.84 -19.86 -13.16
CA ARG A 65 12.05 -20.62 -13.44
C ARG A 65 12.77 -20.97 -12.14
N GLU A 66 13.17 -22.24 -12.01
CA GLU A 66 13.96 -22.79 -10.91
C GLU A 66 13.25 -22.86 -9.55
N GLN A 67 12.23 -22.05 -9.30
CA GLN A 67 11.55 -22.04 -8.00
C GLN A 67 10.15 -22.67 -8.09
N LYS A 68 9.19 -22.05 -8.75
CA LYS A 68 7.85 -22.67 -8.85
C LYS A 68 7.88 -23.97 -9.67
N GLU A 69 8.78 -24.11 -10.61
CA GLU A 69 9.00 -25.35 -11.38
C GLU A 69 9.38 -26.56 -10.54
N LEU A 70 9.83 -26.39 -9.30
CA LEU A 70 10.05 -27.50 -8.36
C LEU A 70 8.78 -28.34 -8.13
N GLY A 71 7.62 -27.73 -8.32
CA GLY A 71 6.33 -28.40 -8.19
C GLY A 71 5.73 -28.96 -9.48
N ARG A 72 6.49 -29.03 -10.58
CA ARG A 72 5.97 -29.46 -11.88
C ARG A 72 5.38 -30.88 -11.85
N ASP A 73 6.01 -31.77 -11.09
CA ASP A 73 5.58 -33.19 -10.96
C ASP A 73 4.85 -33.44 -9.61
N ASP A 74 4.85 -32.46 -8.70
CA ASP A 74 4.24 -32.57 -7.37
C ASP A 74 3.86 -31.19 -6.89
N PHE A 75 2.57 -30.85 -7.01
CA PHE A 75 2.04 -29.51 -6.68
C PHE A 75 2.38 -29.05 -5.26
N SER A 76 2.54 -29.98 -4.32
CA SER A 76 2.90 -29.66 -2.93
C SER A 76 4.28 -29.01 -2.78
N LYS A 77 5.11 -29.10 -3.82
CA LYS A 77 6.44 -28.48 -3.88
C LYS A 77 6.44 -27.10 -4.55
N ILE A 78 5.29 -26.64 -5.05
CA ILE A 78 5.19 -25.26 -5.57
C ILE A 78 5.32 -24.31 -4.39
N PRO A 79 6.34 -23.43 -4.34
CA PRO A 79 6.43 -22.38 -3.32
C PRO A 79 5.20 -21.48 -3.33
N ASN A 80 4.59 -21.30 -2.14
CA ASN A 80 3.40 -20.46 -1.98
C ASN A 80 3.77 -18.99 -1.89
N GLY A 81 3.21 -18.17 -2.77
CA GLY A 81 3.38 -16.74 -2.77
C GLY A 81 3.41 -16.16 -4.17
N GLY A 82 3.13 -14.87 -4.27
CA GLY A 82 3.03 -14.14 -5.53
C GLY A 82 3.60 -12.71 -5.46
N PRO A 83 4.00 -12.14 -6.61
CA PRO A 83 4.39 -10.74 -6.71
C PRO A 83 3.16 -9.82 -6.68
N GLY A 84 3.31 -8.56 -6.22
CA GLY A 84 2.19 -7.62 -6.23
C GLY A 84 2.48 -6.27 -5.60
N VAL A 85 3.60 -6.10 -4.88
CA VAL A 85 3.89 -4.86 -4.14
C VAL A 85 3.91 -3.62 -5.04
N GLU A 86 4.45 -3.74 -6.23
CA GLU A 86 4.62 -2.65 -7.17
C GLU A 86 3.29 -2.18 -7.79
N ASN A 87 2.41 -3.13 -8.08
CA ASN A 87 1.20 -2.88 -8.87
C ASN A 87 -0.01 -2.46 -8.01
N ARG A 88 0.07 -2.60 -6.67
CA ARG A 88 -1.05 -2.37 -5.75
C ARG A 88 -1.75 -1.03 -5.99
N MET A 89 -1.00 0.08 -6.06
CA MET A 89 -1.60 1.41 -6.14
C MET A 89 -2.38 1.60 -7.43
N SER A 90 -1.82 1.25 -8.57
CA SER A 90 -2.47 1.39 -9.87
C SER A 90 -3.65 0.44 -10.04
N LEU A 91 -3.52 -0.81 -9.59
CA LEU A 91 -4.61 -1.79 -9.62
C LEU A 91 -5.81 -1.32 -8.79
N ILE A 92 -5.58 -0.91 -7.54
CA ILE A 92 -6.66 -0.50 -6.65
C ILE A 92 -7.26 0.84 -7.07
N TYR A 93 -6.45 1.76 -7.61
CA TYR A 93 -6.97 3.00 -8.14
C TYR A 93 -7.88 2.74 -9.36
N HIS A 94 -7.40 1.96 -10.34
CA HIS A 94 -8.18 1.65 -11.53
C HIS A 94 -9.48 0.90 -11.19
N HIS A 95 -9.35 -0.25 -10.54
CA HIS A 95 -10.51 -1.13 -10.28
C HIS A 95 -11.40 -0.63 -9.14
N GLY A 96 -10.87 0.17 -8.23
CA GLY A 96 -11.60 0.73 -7.10
C GLY A 96 -12.19 2.10 -7.39
N VAL A 97 -11.33 3.09 -7.68
CA VAL A 97 -11.76 4.49 -7.83
C VAL A 97 -12.37 4.75 -9.20
N ASN A 98 -11.66 4.41 -10.29
CA ASN A 98 -12.15 4.70 -11.66
C ASN A 98 -13.43 3.93 -11.99
N LEU A 99 -13.60 2.71 -11.46
CA LEU A 99 -14.83 1.94 -11.62
C LEU A 99 -15.91 2.25 -10.56
N GLY A 100 -15.68 3.23 -9.70
CA GLY A 100 -16.68 3.73 -8.75
C GLY A 100 -17.00 2.79 -7.59
N ARG A 101 -16.18 1.78 -7.31
CA ARG A 101 -16.37 0.83 -6.21
C ARG A 101 -16.07 1.44 -4.84
N ILE A 102 -15.07 2.33 -4.78
CA ILE A 102 -14.68 3.10 -3.58
C ILE A 102 -14.39 4.56 -3.96
N SER A 103 -14.52 5.48 -3.00
CA SER A 103 -14.13 6.87 -3.20
C SER A 103 -12.61 7.06 -3.17
N LEU A 104 -12.13 8.17 -3.72
CA LEU A 104 -10.71 8.56 -3.64
C LEU A 104 -10.24 8.69 -2.18
N ASN A 105 -11.06 9.26 -1.30
CA ASN A 105 -10.73 9.37 0.12
C ASN A 105 -10.61 7.98 0.77
N ARG A 106 -11.50 7.03 0.39
CA ARG A 106 -11.43 5.66 0.88
C ARG A 106 -10.18 4.94 0.36
N PHE A 107 -9.79 5.17 -0.88
CA PHE A 107 -8.54 4.65 -1.44
C PHE A 107 -7.33 5.10 -0.60
N VAL A 108 -7.21 6.40 -0.30
CA VAL A 108 -6.11 6.92 0.53
C VAL A 108 -6.17 6.36 1.96
N GLU A 109 -7.37 6.23 2.52
CA GLU A 109 -7.54 5.63 3.85
C GLU A 109 -7.03 4.19 3.88
N LEU A 110 -7.47 3.35 2.93
CA LEU A 110 -7.15 1.92 2.85
C LEU A 110 -5.67 1.64 2.58
N THR A 111 -5.01 2.52 1.82
CA THR A 111 -3.62 2.30 1.37
C THR A 111 -2.58 3.02 2.22
N SER A 112 -2.99 3.96 3.09
CA SER A 112 -2.06 4.80 3.86
C SER A 112 -2.54 5.08 5.28
N THR A 113 -3.58 5.90 5.44
CA THR A 113 -3.97 6.46 6.74
C THR A 113 -4.36 5.39 7.75
N LYS A 114 -5.15 4.39 7.34
CA LYS A 114 -5.62 3.34 8.25
C LYS A 114 -4.47 2.45 8.72
N ALA A 115 -3.55 2.09 7.82
CA ALA A 115 -2.35 1.35 8.18
C ALA A 115 -1.50 2.13 9.20
N ALA A 116 -1.27 3.43 8.97
CA ALA A 116 -0.52 4.26 9.92
C ALA A 116 -1.18 4.31 11.30
N LYS A 117 -2.52 4.34 11.36
CA LYS A 117 -3.28 4.29 12.62
C LYS A 117 -3.14 2.94 13.32
N ILE A 118 -3.31 1.83 12.59
CA ILE A 118 -3.23 0.47 13.13
C ILE A 118 -1.82 0.21 13.69
N PHE A 119 -0.79 0.60 12.96
CA PHE A 119 0.60 0.34 13.34
C PHE A 119 1.21 1.36 14.28
N GLY A 120 0.44 2.31 14.80
CA GLY A 120 0.94 3.25 15.79
C GLY A 120 1.91 4.30 15.22
N LEU A 121 1.76 4.68 13.97
CA LEU A 121 2.60 5.66 13.28
C LEU A 121 1.89 6.99 13.00
N PHE A 122 0.55 7.01 13.09
CA PHE A 122 -0.24 8.23 12.91
C PHE A 122 -0.09 9.15 14.14
N PRO A 123 -0.01 10.50 14.00
CA PRO A 123 -0.08 11.28 12.76
C PRO A 123 1.28 11.53 12.07
N ARG A 124 2.38 10.97 12.58
CA ARG A 124 3.70 11.13 11.97
C ARG A 124 3.73 10.64 10.52
N LYS A 125 3.00 9.55 10.25
CA LYS A 125 2.77 8.94 8.93
C LYS A 125 1.27 8.89 8.63
N GLY A 126 0.89 8.75 7.35
CA GLY A 126 -0.48 8.52 6.91
C GLY A 126 -1.35 9.75 6.83
N THR A 127 -0.77 10.94 6.87
CA THR A 127 -1.46 12.23 6.63
C THR A 127 -0.47 13.27 6.11
N ILE A 128 -0.99 14.28 5.41
CA ILE A 128 -0.26 15.47 5.02
C ILE A 128 -0.71 16.59 5.97
N ALA A 129 0.12 16.87 6.96
CA ALA A 129 -0.15 17.90 7.97
C ALA A 129 1.16 18.48 8.50
N VAL A 130 1.09 19.69 9.08
CA VAL A 130 2.25 20.30 9.74
C VAL A 130 2.72 19.41 10.90
N GLY A 131 4.00 19.05 10.90
CA GLY A 131 4.61 18.15 11.87
C GLY A 131 4.61 16.67 11.52
N SER A 132 3.95 16.29 10.41
CA SER A 132 4.06 14.94 9.84
C SER A 132 5.30 14.81 8.96
N ASP A 133 5.83 13.60 8.83
CA ASP A 133 6.88 13.33 7.85
C ASP A 133 6.32 13.55 6.44
N ALA A 134 7.09 14.20 5.57
CA ALA A 134 6.71 14.44 4.18
C ALA A 134 6.93 13.17 3.34
N ASP A 135 6.17 12.12 3.63
CA ASP A 135 6.03 10.93 2.80
C ASP A 135 4.87 11.17 1.85
N ILE A 136 5.17 11.58 0.64
CA ILE A 136 4.19 12.10 -0.32
C ILE A 136 4.29 11.33 -1.63
N VAL A 137 3.15 10.95 -2.17
CA VAL A 137 3.02 10.39 -3.51
C VAL A 137 2.34 11.40 -4.40
N ILE A 138 2.98 11.77 -5.50
CA ILE A 138 2.36 12.49 -6.61
C ILE A 138 1.86 11.43 -7.58
N PHE A 139 0.57 11.47 -7.85
CA PHE A 139 -0.12 10.43 -8.59
C PHE A 139 -0.80 11.02 -9.82
N ASP A 140 -0.49 10.49 -11.00
CA ASP A 140 -1.16 10.89 -12.24
C ASP A 140 -2.41 10.03 -12.45
N PRO A 141 -3.61 10.58 -12.31
CA PRO A 141 -4.86 9.85 -12.45
C PRO A 141 -5.21 9.46 -13.89
N GLU A 142 -4.59 10.12 -14.88
CA GLU A 142 -4.91 9.96 -16.29
C GLU A 142 -3.95 9.03 -17.05
N ARG A 143 -2.77 8.78 -16.50
CA ARG A 143 -1.78 7.91 -17.12
C ARG A 143 -2.31 6.49 -17.26
N GLU A 144 -2.23 5.95 -18.47
CA GLU A 144 -2.62 4.59 -18.81
C GLU A 144 -1.38 3.73 -19.07
N GLU A 145 -1.38 2.52 -18.51
CA GLU A 145 -0.31 1.54 -18.71
C GLU A 145 -0.90 0.14 -18.86
N THR A 146 -0.16 -0.74 -19.55
CA THR A 146 -0.42 -2.17 -19.49
C THR A 146 0.63 -2.83 -18.62
N ILE A 147 0.19 -3.49 -17.56
CA ILE A 147 1.09 -4.23 -16.67
C ILE A 147 1.67 -5.41 -17.44
N SER A 148 2.99 -5.49 -17.46
CA SER A 148 3.70 -6.60 -18.08
C SER A 148 5.10 -6.71 -17.51
N ARG A 149 5.61 -7.94 -17.37
CA ARG A 149 7.01 -8.15 -16.98
C ARG A 149 8.03 -7.51 -17.96
N TYR A 150 7.60 -7.19 -19.16
CA TYR A 150 8.44 -6.57 -20.19
C TYR A 150 8.29 -5.04 -20.23
N ASN A 151 7.31 -4.49 -19.53
CA ASN A 151 7.10 -3.05 -19.45
C ASN A 151 7.92 -2.47 -18.31
N THR A 152 8.99 -1.77 -18.63
CA THR A 152 9.92 -1.16 -17.66
C THR A 152 9.31 -0.05 -16.81
N HIS A 153 8.10 0.40 -17.10
CA HIS A 153 7.35 1.34 -16.27
C HIS A 153 6.50 0.64 -15.22
N THR A 154 6.22 -0.65 -15.38
CA THR A 154 5.30 -1.41 -14.53
C THR A 154 5.93 -2.62 -13.86
N HIS A 155 7.23 -2.87 -14.12
CA HIS A 155 7.92 -4.04 -13.58
C HIS A 155 9.38 -3.73 -13.24
N HIS A 156 9.66 -3.51 -11.96
CA HIS A 156 10.99 -3.32 -11.38
C HIS A 156 11.34 -4.43 -10.38
N MET A 157 10.39 -5.31 -10.08
CA MET A 157 10.60 -6.44 -9.19
C MET A 157 11.56 -7.45 -9.84
N ASN A 158 12.45 -8.01 -9.02
CA ASN A 158 13.36 -9.08 -9.48
C ASN A 158 12.63 -10.43 -9.54
N ILE A 159 11.68 -10.53 -10.47
CA ILE A 159 10.83 -11.71 -10.69
C ILE A 159 10.59 -11.87 -12.19
N ASP A 160 10.44 -13.11 -12.67
CA ASP A 160 10.38 -13.42 -14.08
C ASP A 160 8.96 -13.50 -14.68
N TYR A 161 7.94 -13.07 -13.92
CA TYR A 161 6.56 -12.98 -14.39
C TYR A 161 5.79 -11.87 -13.66
N SER A 162 4.61 -11.52 -14.18
CA SER A 162 3.62 -10.73 -13.47
C SER A 162 2.34 -11.54 -13.24
N ALA A 163 1.78 -11.52 -12.05
CA ALA A 163 0.47 -12.11 -11.79
C ALA A 163 -0.67 -11.31 -12.46
N TYR A 164 -0.38 -10.09 -12.93
CA TYR A 164 -1.32 -9.19 -13.59
C TYR A 164 -0.93 -8.89 -15.02
N GLU A 165 -0.28 -9.86 -15.68
CA GLU A 165 0.17 -9.71 -17.07
C GLU A 165 -0.99 -9.34 -17.99
N GLY A 166 -0.83 -8.27 -18.77
CA GLY A 166 -1.85 -7.78 -19.70
C GLY A 166 -2.95 -6.90 -19.08
N PHE A 167 -2.97 -6.70 -17.75
CA PHE A 167 -3.95 -5.80 -17.11
C PHE A 167 -3.71 -4.36 -17.57
N LYS A 168 -4.75 -3.75 -18.12
CA LYS A 168 -4.75 -2.32 -18.45
C LYS A 168 -5.23 -1.54 -17.25
N VAL A 169 -4.42 -0.60 -16.81
CA VAL A 169 -4.72 0.25 -15.65
C VAL A 169 -4.60 1.72 -16.02
N LYS A 170 -5.44 2.53 -15.39
CA LYS A 170 -5.41 3.99 -15.47
C LYS A 170 -5.20 4.55 -14.07
N GLY A 171 -4.18 5.40 -13.94
CA GLY A 171 -3.71 5.96 -12.68
C GLY A 171 -2.36 5.37 -12.26
N PHE A 172 -1.35 6.23 -12.12
CA PHE A 172 0.01 5.79 -11.83
C PHE A 172 0.74 6.72 -10.87
N THR A 173 1.61 6.15 -10.04
CA THR A 173 2.55 6.89 -9.21
C THR A 173 3.63 7.51 -10.10
N GLU A 174 3.77 8.83 -10.06
CA GLU A 174 4.76 9.58 -10.82
C GLU A 174 6.00 9.87 -9.97
N THR A 175 5.80 10.51 -8.81
CA THR A 175 6.89 10.93 -7.93
C THR A 175 6.60 10.48 -6.51
N VAL A 176 7.63 10.00 -5.82
CA VAL A 176 7.54 9.57 -4.42
C VAL A 176 8.58 10.32 -3.60
N LEU A 177 8.12 10.94 -2.52
CA LEU A 177 8.98 11.56 -1.52
C LEU A 177 8.95 10.71 -0.24
N SER A 178 10.12 10.51 0.34
CA SER A 178 10.30 9.93 1.67
C SER A 178 10.96 10.95 2.58
N ARG A 179 10.22 11.42 3.57
CA ARG A 179 10.65 12.49 4.50
C ARG A 179 11.20 13.72 3.78
N GLY A 180 10.49 14.14 2.72
CA GLY A 180 10.82 15.31 1.91
C GLY A 180 11.94 15.10 0.88
N ARG A 181 12.50 13.89 0.77
CA ARG A 181 13.48 13.55 -0.29
C ARG A 181 12.80 12.77 -1.39
N ILE A 182 13.02 13.16 -2.63
CA ILE A 182 12.54 12.42 -3.79
C ILE A 182 13.32 11.09 -3.85
N VAL A 183 12.58 9.98 -3.91
CA VAL A 183 13.12 8.63 -4.06
C VAL A 183 12.70 7.98 -5.39
N ILE A 184 11.57 8.43 -5.95
CA ILE A 184 11.15 8.16 -7.31
C ILE A 184 10.88 9.50 -7.97
N ASP A 185 11.44 9.72 -9.15
CA ASP A 185 11.23 10.91 -9.98
C ASP A 185 10.84 10.48 -11.38
N SER A 186 9.62 10.85 -11.77
CA SER A 186 9.06 10.51 -13.09
C SER A 186 9.20 9.01 -13.42
N GLY A 187 8.92 8.15 -12.41
CA GLY A 187 9.03 6.71 -12.50
C GLY A 187 10.45 6.14 -12.34
N ASN A 188 11.49 6.97 -12.24
CA ASN A 188 12.88 6.52 -12.06
C ASN A 188 13.28 6.50 -10.60
N TYR A 189 13.95 5.43 -10.16
CA TYR A 189 14.49 5.36 -8.80
C TYR A 189 15.75 6.23 -8.67
N VAL A 190 15.69 7.23 -7.78
CA VAL A 190 16.78 8.16 -7.48
C VAL A 190 17.21 8.13 -5.99
N GLY A 191 16.62 7.23 -5.21
CA GLY A 191 16.94 7.03 -3.79
C GLY A 191 18.37 6.50 -3.58
N ARG A 192 18.88 6.65 -2.36
CA ARG A 192 20.23 6.21 -2.00
C ARG A 192 20.19 5.19 -0.87
N PRO A 193 21.05 4.15 -0.89
CA PRO A 193 21.24 3.28 0.25
C PRO A 193 21.57 4.08 1.52
N GLY A 194 20.95 3.73 2.65
CA GLY A 194 21.16 4.43 3.92
C GLY A 194 20.23 5.61 4.18
N ASP A 195 19.40 6.04 3.22
CA ASP A 195 18.42 7.12 3.43
C ASP A 195 17.26 6.69 4.33
N GLY A 196 17.06 5.40 4.55
CA GLY A 196 16.06 4.87 5.47
C GLY A 196 16.32 5.24 6.93
N ALA A 197 15.28 5.39 7.74
CA ALA A 197 15.40 5.56 9.18
C ALA A 197 14.37 4.70 9.91
N PHE A 198 14.79 4.08 11.00
CA PHE A 198 13.86 3.39 11.89
C PHE A 198 12.88 4.37 12.51
N VAL A 199 11.59 4.05 12.43
CA VAL A 199 10.52 4.81 13.06
C VAL A 199 9.91 3.98 14.18
N LYS A 200 10.13 4.38 15.44
CA LYS A 200 9.51 3.74 16.58
C LYS A 200 8.02 4.01 16.54
N ARG A 201 7.22 2.95 16.58
CA ARG A 201 5.76 3.04 16.67
C ARG A 201 5.30 3.28 18.11
N GLY A 202 4.17 3.98 18.26
CA GLY A 202 3.44 4.07 19.51
C GLY A 202 2.52 2.85 19.76
N PRO A 203 1.89 2.75 20.93
CA PRO A 203 0.85 1.76 21.16
C PRO A 203 -0.38 2.07 20.32
N TYR A 204 -1.12 1.02 19.94
CA TYR A 204 -2.41 1.19 19.27
C TYR A 204 -3.37 2.05 20.12
N GLY A 205 -4.02 3.01 19.50
CA GLY A 205 -5.00 3.90 20.16
C GLY A 205 -4.42 5.03 21.04
N GLY A 206 -3.17 4.95 21.49
CA GLY A 206 -2.52 6.02 22.27
C GLY A 206 -2.32 7.33 21.52
N GLN A 207 -2.38 7.28 20.21
CA GLN A 207 -2.20 8.42 19.29
C GLN A 207 -3.40 9.36 19.24
N TYR A 208 -4.61 8.85 19.49
CA TYR A 208 -5.81 9.70 19.53
C TYR A 208 -5.76 10.68 20.71
N ALA A 209 -5.19 10.27 21.84
CA ALA A 209 -4.97 11.14 22.98
C ALA A 209 -3.92 12.23 22.72
N ASN A 210 -2.84 11.87 21.98
CA ASN A 210 -1.73 12.79 21.70
C ASN A 210 -1.99 13.69 20.48
N ALA A 211 -2.78 13.26 19.48
CA ALA A 211 -3.12 14.09 18.33
C ALA A 211 -3.90 15.35 18.76
N HIS A 212 -4.80 15.23 19.73
CA HIS A 212 -5.49 16.38 20.30
C HIS A 212 -4.57 17.28 21.15
N ALA A 213 -3.52 16.73 21.74
CA ALA A 213 -2.54 17.51 22.51
C ALA A 213 -1.61 18.33 21.59
N HIS A 214 -1.24 17.79 20.43
CA HIS A 214 -0.41 18.50 19.45
C HIS A 214 -1.20 19.53 18.64
N MET A 215 -2.47 19.27 18.31
CA MET A 215 -3.35 20.25 17.66
C MET A 215 -3.72 21.43 18.57
N ARG A 216 -3.62 21.27 19.89
CA ARG A 216 -3.85 22.37 20.88
C ARG A 216 -2.62 23.23 21.13
N ARG A 217 -1.46 22.90 20.56
CA ARG A 217 -0.27 23.76 20.59
C ARG A 217 -0.23 24.57 19.32
N ASP A 218 -1.13 25.54 19.20
CA ASP A 218 -1.04 26.60 18.20
C ASP A 218 0.22 27.43 18.51
N PRO A 219 1.22 27.48 17.64
CA PRO A 219 2.39 28.35 17.84
C PRO A 219 2.02 29.83 17.85
N LEU A 220 0.79 30.19 17.49
CA LEU A 220 0.26 31.54 17.51
C LEU A 220 -0.68 31.81 18.71
N ASP A 221 -0.80 30.86 19.67
CA ASP A 221 -1.57 31.07 20.88
C ASP A 221 -0.86 32.15 21.76
N PRO A 222 -1.45 33.35 21.91
CA PRO A 222 -0.85 34.44 22.68
C PRO A 222 -0.67 34.14 24.18
N ALA A 223 -1.20 33.03 24.67
CA ALA A 223 -1.02 32.61 26.09
C ALA A 223 0.40 32.13 26.42
N HIS A 224 1.28 31.92 25.45
CA HIS A 224 2.67 31.50 25.67
C HIS A 224 3.71 32.63 25.64
N GLY A 225 3.30 33.88 25.54
CA GLY A 225 4.18 35.05 25.34
C GLY A 225 4.42 35.99 26.53
N LEU A 226 3.88 35.74 27.74
CA LEU A 226 4.12 36.67 28.87
C LEU A 226 4.61 35.89 30.09
N GLY A 227 5.92 35.77 30.19
CA GLY A 227 6.59 35.51 31.47
C GLY A 227 6.34 36.68 32.43
N SER A 228 5.66 36.43 33.54
CA SER A 228 5.46 37.42 34.60
C SER A 228 6.81 37.94 35.14
N PRO A 229 6.97 39.27 35.36
CA PRO A 229 8.17 39.80 35.95
C PRO A 229 8.26 39.35 37.41
N ARG A 230 9.37 38.71 37.80
CA ARG A 230 9.69 38.41 39.17
C ARG A 230 9.93 39.75 39.89
N HIS A 231 9.05 40.15 40.80
CA HIS A 231 9.34 41.18 41.79
C HIS A 231 10.47 40.68 42.69
N ARG A 232 11.61 41.33 42.60
CA ARG A 232 12.62 41.29 43.67
C ARG A 232 12.16 42.25 44.74
N HIS A 233 11.90 41.76 45.94
CA HIS A 233 11.91 42.58 47.15
C HIS A 233 13.31 42.56 47.74
N SER A 234 13.76 43.77 48.01
CA SER A 234 14.95 44.16 48.79
C SER A 234 14.95 43.63 50.21
#